data_943131ea5bb693eed5d46ce5815b9f03
#
_entry.id   943131ea5bb693eed5d46ce5815b9f03
#
_cell.length_a   1.000
_cell.length_b   1.000
_cell.length_c   1.000
_cell.angle_alpha   90.00
_cell.angle_beta   90.00
_cell.angle_gamma   90.00
#
_symmetry.space_group_name_H-M   'P 1'
#
loop_
_entity.id
_entity.type
_entity.pdbx_description
1 polymer ?
#
loop_
_entity_poly.entity_id
_entity_poly.type
_entity_poly.pdbx_seq_one_letter_code
_entity_poly.pdbx_strand_id
1 'polypeptide(L)'
;MASARTEFRCLLGSKIIRRSSFDPHETLLDFLRLEARLTGTKEGCAEGDCGACTVLLGRLRNGVLQYDPVNACIVPIGSVDSAQILTVEPLADAEPHPVQQALARDHGSQCGFCTPGIVMSLAGLHNACAQGQEVADQ
;
A
#
# COMPACT_ATOMS: atom_id res chain seq x y z
N MET A 1 33.34 4.76 6.21
CA MET A 1 32.04 4.95 6.89
C MET A 1 31.04 5.47 5.87
N ALA A 2 29.96 4.76 5.62
CA ALA A 2 28.89 5.32 4.78
C ALA A 2 28.26 6.51 5.53
N SER A 3 28.23 7.68 4.91
CA SER A 3 27.55 8.84 5.46
C SER A 3 26.07 8.50 5.68
N ALA A 4 25.54 8.78 6.86
CA ALA A 4 24.13 8.60 7.13
C ALA A 4 23.32 9.47 6.14
N ARG A 5 22.35 8.85 5.49
CA ARG A 5 21.47 9.57 4.58
C ARG A 5 20.53 10.45 5.39
N THR A 6 20.42 11.70 5.00
CA THR A 6 19.57 12.71 5.66
C THR A 6 18.22 12.90 4.97
N GLU A 7 17.95 12.10 3.95
CA GLU A 7 16.75 12.18 3.12
C GLU A 7 16.01 10.85 3.12
N PHE A 8 14.72 10.89 3.43
CA PHE A 8 13.78 9.80 3.24
C PHE A 8 13.47 9.63 1.75
N ARG A 9 13.41 8.40 1.27
CA ARG A 9 13.07 8.08 -0.12
C ARG A 9 12.16 6.86 -0.18
N CYS A 10 11.09 6.97 -0.96
CA CYS A 10 10.26 5.82 -1.31
C CYS A 10 9.78 5.93 -2.76
N LEU A 11 9.20 4.83 -3.28
CA LEU A 11 8.44 4.84 -4.51
C LEU A 11 6.95 4.88 -4.16
N LEU A 12 6.21 5.80 -4.76
CA LEU A 12 4.75 5.82 -4.72
C LEU A 12 4.24 5.44 -6.10
N GLY A 13 3.79 4.19 -6.23
CA GLY A 13 3.62 3.57 -7.54
C GLY A 13 4.98 3.48 -8.26
N SER A 14 5.13 4.20 -9.36
CA SER A 14 6.38 4.35 -10.12
C SER A 14 7.13 5.66 -9.84
N LYS A 15 6.53 6.57 -9.04
CA LYS A 15 7.07 7.91 -8.78
C LYS A 15 8.00 7.90 -7.56
N ILE A 16 9.22 8.44 -7.71
CA ILE A 16 10.14 8.63 -6.59
C ILE A 16 9.68 9.82 -5.75
N ILE A 17 9.47 9.57 -4.47
CA ILE A 17 9.22 10.60 -3.45
C ILE A 17 10.50 10.80 -2.63
N ARG A 18 10.84 12.06 -2.35
CA ARG A 18 11.98 12.44 -1.54
C ARG A 18 11.55 13.51 -0.55
N ARG A 19 11.92 13.35 0.72
CA ARG A 19 11.63 14.31 1.79
C ARG A 19 12.85 14.44 2.69
N SER A 20 13.27 15.67 2.95
CA SER A 20 14.35 15.98 3.89
C SER A 20 13.83 16.23 5.32
N SER A 21 12.53 16.44 5.46
CA SER A 21 11.86 16.68 6.74
C SER A 21 10.46 16.09 6.73
N PHE A 22 10.04 15.49 7.84
CA PHE A 22 8.68 15.00 8.09
C PHE A 22 8.43 14.91 9.60
N ASP A 23 7.18 14.96 10.01
CA ASP A 23 6.81 14.73 11.41
C ASP A 23 7.00 13.23 11.75
N PRO A 24 7.72 12.89 12.82
CA PRO A 24 7.88 11.49 13.24
C PRO A 24 6.56 10.77 13.54
N HIS A 25 5.52 11.52 13.87
CA HIS A 25 4.16 11.01 14.13
C HIS A 25 3.28 10.94 12.90
N GLU A 26 3.73 11.47 11.75
CA GLU A 26 2.99 11.40 10.50
C GLU A 26 2.79 9.95 10.08
N THR A 27 1.55 9.59 9.81
CA THR A 27 1.21 8.25 9.31
C THR A 27 1.34 8.18 7.79
N LEU A 28 1.56 6.97 7.28
CA LEU A 28 1.49 6.73 5.84
C LEU A 28 0.14 7.14 5.26
N LEU A 29 -0.95 6.93 6.00
CA LEU A 29 -2.30 7.32 5.59
C LEU A 29 -2.43 8.84 5.42
N ASP A 30 -1.93 9.63 6.38
CA ASP A 30 -1.95 11.09 6.30
C ASP A 30 -1.18 11.59 5.08
N PHE A 31 0.03 11.07 4.88
CA PHE A 31 0.83 11.38 3.70
C PHE A 31 0.07 11.08 2.39
N LEU A 32 -0.50 9.88 2.27
CA LEU A 32 -1.22 9.47 1.06
C LEU A 32 -2.42 10.38 0.79
N ARG A 33 -3.24 10.67 1.81
CA ARG A 33 -4.48 11.41 1.63
C ARG A 33 -4.31 12.92 1.57
N LEU A 34 -3.44 13.49 2.41
CA LEU A 34 -3.33 14.94 2.58
C LEU A 34 -2.27 15.55 1.65
N GLU A 35 -1.13 14.89 1.46
CA GLU A 35 -0.04 15.39 0.64
C GLU A 35 -0.10 14.82 -0.79
N ALA A 36 -0.11 13.49 -0.94
CA ALA A 36 -0.13 12.83 -2.25
C ALA A 36 -1.50 12.90 -2.94
N ARG A 37 -2.57 13.26 -2.21
CA ARG A 37 -3.94 13.36 -2.70
C ARG A 37 -4.51 12.06 -3.26
N LEU A 38 -3.97 10.92 -2.84
CA LEU A 38 -4.47 9.59 -3.18
C LEU A 38 -5.56 9.19 -2.17
N THR A 39 -6.78 9.60 -2.44
CA THR A 39 -7.92 9.44 -1.53
C THR A 39 -8.68 8.13 -1.67
N GLY A 40 -8.26 7.26 -2.59
CA GLY A 40 -8.75 5.89 -2.72
C GLY A 40 -8.52 5.08 -1.46
N THR A 41 -7.36 5.23 -0.81
CA THR A 41 -7.09 4.69 0.52
C THR A 41 -7.95 5.40 1.57
N LYS A 42 -8.76 4.66 2.32
CA LYS A 42 -9.78 5.23 3.22
C LYS A 42 -9.34 5.21 4.69
N GLU A 43 -9.81 6.18 5.45
CA GLU A 43 -9.66 6.19 6.90
C GLU A 43 -10.99 5.75 7.54
N GLY A 44 -10.98 4.57 8.20
CA GLY A 44 -12.13 4.07 8.94
C GLY A 44 -11.91 4.19 10.44
N CYS A 45 -11.12 3.30 11.03
CA CYS A 45 -10.89 3.24 12.48
C CYS A 45 -9.70 4.09 12.97
N ALA A 46 -8.71 4.38 12.13
CA ALA A 46 -7.44 5.04 12.47
C ALA A 46 -6.60 4.31 13.56
N GLU A 47 -6.89 3.03 13.81
CA GLU A 47 -6.25 2.22 14.87
C GLU A 47 -5.74 0.85 14.38
N GLY A 48 -5.76 0.61 13.05
CA GLY A 48 -5.20 -0.60 12.45
C GLY A 48 -6.12 -1.82 12.43
N ASP A 49 -7.41 -1.66 12.73
CA ASP A 49 -8.36 -2.77 12.87
C ASP A 49 -9.18 -3.03 11.60
N CYS A 50 -9.84 -2.02 11.04
CA CYS A 50 -10.85 -2.21 9.98
C CYS A 50 -10.31 -2.56 8.59
N GLY A 51 -9.03 -2.32 8.29
CA GLY A 51 -8.40 -2.60 7.00
C GLY A 51 -8.80 -1.67 5.85
N ALA A 52 -9.66 -0.66 6.03
CA ALA A 52 -10.04 0.27 4.97
C ALA A 52 -8.87 1.08 4.40
N CYS A 53 -7.78 1.23 5.16
CA CYS A 53 -6.55 1.92 4.80
C CYS A 53 -5.45 0.98 4.26
N THR A 54 -5.76 -0.27 3.94
CA THR A 54 -4.75 -1.22 3.46
C THR A 54 -4.10 -0.74 2.17
N VAL A 55 -2.77 -0.80 2.15
CA VAL A 55 -1.90 -0.58 1.00
C VAL A 55 -0.88 -1.71 0.92
N LEU A 56 -0.17 -1.85 -0.20
CA LEU A 56 0.93 -2.81 -0.31
C LEU A 56 2.27 -2.10 -0.16
N LEU A 57 3.13 -2.64 0.70
CA LEU A 57 4.53 -2.25 0.82
C LEU A 57 5.43 -3.27 0.11
N GLY A 58 6.06 -2.83 -0.97
CA GLY A 58 7.05 -3.60 -1.71
C GLY A 58 8.45 -3.39 -1.11
N ARG A 59 9.12 -4.50 -0.75
CA ARG A 59 10.50 -4.51 -0.28
C ARG A 59 11.29 -5.61 -0.94
N LEU A 60 12.56 -5.35 -1.20
CA LEU A 60 13.47 -6.40 -1.66
C LEU A 60 13.83 -7.33 -0.50
N ARG A 61 13.50 -8.61 -0.64
CA ARG A 61 13.92 -9.69 0.27
C ARG A 61 14.63 -10.75 -0.56
N ASN A 62 15.89 -10.98 -0.25
CA ASN A 62 16.75 -11.94 -0.99
C ASN A 62 16.78 -11.68 -2.52
N GLY A 63 16.77 -10.40 -2.92
CA GLY A 63 16.77 -10.00 -4.33
C GLY A 63 15.43 -10.09 -5.06
N VAL A 64 14.36 -10.49 -4.36
CA VAL A 64 13.01 -10.57 -4.90
C VAL A 64 12.15 -9.46 -4.28
N LEU A 65 11.40 -8.75 -5.11
CA LEU A 65 10.44 -7.75 -4.65
C LEU A 65 9.20 -8.47 -4.12
N GLN A 66 8.96 -8.31 -2.83
CA GLN A 66 7.78 -8.87 -2.14
C GLN A 66 6.90 -7.76 -1.62
N TYR A 67 5.59 -7.98 -1.68
CA TYR A 67 4.58 -7.03 -1.26
C TYR A 67 3.82 -7.55 -0.04
N ASP A 68 3.85 -6.77 1.04
CA ASP A 68 3.10 -7.05 2.26
C ASP A 68 1.91 -6.07 2.37
N PRO A 69 0.68 -6.56 2.62
CA PRO A 69 -0.43 -5.68 2.96
C PRO A 69 -0.23 -5.10 4.36
N VAL A 70 -0.42 -3.79 4.49
CA VAL A 70 -0.28 -3.06 5.76
C VAL A 70 -1.40 -2.05 5.95
N ASN A 71 -1.79 -1.78 7.19
CA ASN A 71 -2.75 -0.74 7.55
C ASN A 71 -2.05 0.61 7.64
N ALA A 72 -2.21 1.46 6.64
CA ALA A 72 -1.48 2.72 6.51
C ALA A 72 -1.70 3.70 7.69
N CYS A 73 -2.82 3.59 8.42
CA CYS A 73 -3.14 4.46 9.55
C CYS A 73 -2.23 4.26 10.79
N ILE A 74 -1.55 3.13 10.89
CA ILE A 74 -0.63 2.84 12.01
C ILE A 74 0.83 2.68 11.56
N VAL A 75 1.11 2.91 10.28
CA VAL A 75 2.47 2.85 9.73
C VAL A 75 3.09 4.25 9.76
N PRO A 76 4.13 4.51 10.55
CA PRO A 76 4.85 5.78 10.51
C PRO A 76 5.49 6.00 9.15
N ILE A 77 5.41 7.22 8.60
CA ILE A 77 5.96 7.51 7.26
C ILE A 77 7.46 7.19 7.16
N GLY A 78 8.23 7.44 8.22
CA GLY A 78 9.66 7.14 8.25
C GLY A 78 9.99 5.66 8.10
N SER A 79 9.06 4.76 8.45
CA SER A 79 9.29 3.31 8.37
C SER A 79 9.23 2.76 6.94
N VAL A 80 8.68 3.52 5.98
CA VAL A 80 8.58 3.09 4.58
C VAL A 80 9.74 3.60 3.71
N ASP A 81 10.82 4.08 4.34
CA ASP A 81 12.04 4.44 3.64
C ASP A 81 12.57 3.25 2.81
N SER A 82 12.98 3.54 1.57
CA SER A 82 13.46 2.54 0.60
C SER A 82 12.42 1.46 0.21
N ALA A 83 11.13 1.68 0.51
CA ALA A 83 10.05 0.80 0.07
C ALA A 83 9.33 1.36 -1.16
N GLN A 84 8.58 0.50 -1.84
CA GLN A 84 7.57 0.88 -2.80
C GLN A 84 6.19 0.83 -2.14
N ILE A 85 5.41 1.87 -2.32
CA ILE A 85 4.03 1.96 -1.83
C ILE A 85 3.10 1.82 -3.03
N LEU A 86 2.22 0.83 -3.00
CA LEU A 86 1.15 0.67 -3.97
C LEU A 86 -0.20 0.91 -3.28
N THR A 87 -0.97 1.82 -3.84
CA THR A 87 -2.35 2.11 -3.46
C THR A 87 -3.32 1.58 -4.53
N VAL A 88 -4.61 1.73 -4.31
CA VAL A 88 -5.62 1.22 -5.23
C VAL A 88 -5.62 1.92 -6.60
N GLU A 89 -5.18 3.18 -6.66
CA GLU A 89 -5.17 3.98 -7.87
C GLU A 89 -4.23 3.43 -8.95
N PRO A 90 -2.93 3.20 -8.69
CA PRO A 90 -2.00 2.67 -9.70
C PRO A 90 -2.22 1.21 -10.06
N LEU A 91 -3.06 0.47 -9.34
CA LEU A 91 -3.44 -0.89 -9.76
C LEU A 91 -4.23 -0.92 -11.08
N ALA A 92 -4.77 0.23 -11.49
CA ALA A 92 -5.57 0.37 -12.71
C ALA A 92 -4.84 1.12 -13.83
N ASP A 93 -3.51 1.18 -13.80
CA ASP A 93 -2.72 2.10 -14.65
C ASP A 93 -2.88 1.85 -16.17
N ALA A 94 -2.86 0.61 -16.64
CA ALA A 94 -3.08 0.29 -18.04
C ALA A 94 -4.39 -0.49 -18.24
N GLU A 95 -4.58 -1.51 -17.41
CA GLU A 95 -5.80 -2.30 -17.33
C GLU A 95 -6.13 -2.55 -15.85
N PRO A 96 -7.42 -2.60 -15.46
CA PRO A 96 -7.79 -2.91 -14.09
C PRO A 96 -7.19 -4.25 -13.66
N HIS A 97 -6.64 -4.30 -12.45
CA HIS A 97 -6.12 -5.52 -11.86
C HIS A 97 -7.20 -6.62 -11.83
N PRO A 98 -6.88 -7.92 -12.00
CA PRO A 98 -7.87 -9.01 -11.99
C PRO A 98 -8.84 -8.98 -10.81
N VAL A 99 -8.36 -8.59 -9.61
CA VAL A 99 -9.21 -8.42 -8.43
C VAL A 99 -10.23 -7.29 -8.61
N GLN A 100 -9.82 -6.16 -9.21
CA GLN A 100 -10.74 -5.05 -9.50
C GLN A 100 -11.80 -5.45 -10.52
N GLN A 101 -11.38 -6.16 -11.57
CA GLN A 101 -12.30 -6.69 -12.59
C GLN A 101 -13.31 -7.66 -11.99
N ALA A 102 -12.87 -8.59 -11.14
CA ALA A 102 -13.75 -9.56 -10.49
C ALA A 102 -14.78 -8.87 -9.58
N LEU A 103 -14.34 -7.93 -8.74
CA LEU A 103 -15.24 -7.18 -7.85
C LEU A 103 -16.28 -6.34 -8.64
N ALA A 104 -15.88 -5.76 -9.76
CA ALA A 104 -16.80 -5.00 -10.61
C ALA A 104 -17.80 -5.91 -11.32
N ARG A 105 -17.34 -7.02 -11.90
CA ARG A 105 -18.18 -7.99 -12.63
C ARG A 105 -19.19 -8.68 -11.72
N ASP A 106 -18.75 -9.06 -10.51
CA ASP A 106 -19.54 -9.89 -9.60
C ASP A 106 -20.26 -9.05 -8.52
N HIS A 107 -20.32 -7.71 -8.72
CA HIS A 107 -20.98 -6.77 -7.82
C HIS A 107 -20.51 -6.89 -6.35
N GLY A 108 -19.20 -7.12 -6.13
CA GLY A 108 -18.59 -7.37 -4.83
C GLY A 108 -18.47 -6.15 -3.90
N SER A 109 -19.15 -5.03 -4.22
CA SER A 109 -19.10 -3.80 -3.43
C SER A 109 -20.51 -3.23 -3.24
N GLN A 110 -20.80 -2.72 -2.03
CA GLN A 110 -22.04 -1.99 -1.74
C GLN A 110 -21.76 -0.49 -1.69
N CYS A 111 -21.50 0.09 -0.50
CA CYS A 111 -21.21 1.53 -0.38
C CYS A 111 -19.82 1.94 -0.88
N GLY A 112 -18.91 0.98 -1.07
CA GLY A 112 -17.58 1.22 -1.64
C GLY A 112 -16.51 1.66 -0.64
N PHE A 113 -16.83 1.90 0.64
CA PHE A 113 -15.88 2.45 1.59
C PHE A 113 -14.76 1.46 1.97
N CYS A 114 -15.07 0.20 2.25
CA CYS A 114 -14.07 -0.85 2.54
C CYS A 114 -13.45 -1.45 1.28
N THR A 115 -14.05 -1.24 0.12
CA THR A 115 -13.66 -1.89 -1.14
C THR A 115 -12.19 -1.66 -1.52
N PRO A 116 -11.61 -0.45 -1.43
CA PRO A 116 -10.18 -0.25 -1.74
C PRO A 116 -9.26 -1.10 -0.86
N GLY A 117 -9.54 -1.20 0.43
CA GLY A 117 -8.76 -2.02 1.37
C GLY A 117 -8.84 -3.52 1.02
N ILE A 118 -10.03 -4.00 0.68
CA ILE A 118 -10.26 -5.39 0.24
C ILE A 118 -9.49 -5.66 -1.06
N VAL A 119 -9.56 -4.74 -2.03
CA VAL A 119 -8.81 -4.85 -3.29
C VAL A 119 -7.32 -4.99 -3.02
N MET A 120 -6.75 -4.15 -2.14
CA MET A 120 -5.32 -4.19 -1.85
C MET A 120 -4.91 -5.48 -1.15
N SER A 121 -5.70 -5.98 -0.19
CA SER A 121 -5.45 -7.25 0.48
C SER A 121 -5.47 -8.42 -0.50
N LEU A 122 -6.47 -8.49 -1.37
CA LEU A 122 -6.58 -9.54 -2.38
C LEU A 122 -5.51 -9.41 -3.47
N ALA A 123 -5.10 -8.21 -3.84
CA ALA A 123 -4.00 -8.00 -4.78
C ALA A 123 -2.66 -8.48 -4.19
N GLY A 124 -2.43 -8.25 -2.90
CA GLY A 124 -1.28 -8.80 -2.17
C GLY A 124 -1.25 -10.33 -2.20
N LEU A 125 -2.38 -10.96 -1.90
CA LEU A 125 -2.54 -12.42 -1.97
C LEU A 125 -2.31 -12.94 -3.39
N HIS A 126 -2.91 -12.31 -4.38
CA HIS A 126 -2.73 -12.67 -5.79
C HIS A 126 -1.24 -12.63 -6.22
N ASN A 127 -0.53 -11.58 -5.82
CA ASN A 127 0.89 -11.45 -6.11
C ASN A 127 1.72 -12.54 -5.40
N ALA A 128 1.42 -12.86 -4.14
CA ALA A 128 2.09 -13.91 -3.39
C ALA A 128 1.91 -15.28 -4.05
N CYS A 129 0.68 -15.62 -4.44
CA CYS A 129 0.37 -16.85 -5.17
C CYS A 129 1.11 -16.92 -6.52
N ALA A 130 1.15 -15.82 -7.29
CA ALA A 130 1.84 -15.76 -8.58
C ALA A 130 3.35 -15.95 -8.44
N GLN A 131 3.94 -15.60 -7.29
CA GLN A 131 5.35 -15.82 -6.97
C GLN A 131 5.64 -17.21 -6.37
N GLY A 132 4.63 -18.07 -6.25
CA GLY A 132 4.77 -19.41 -5.66
C GLY A 132 5.02 -19.38 -4.15
N GLN A 133 4.67 -18.31 -3.46
CA GLN A 133 4.73 -18.25 -2.00
C GLN A 133 3.61 -19.12 -1.43
N GLU A 134 3.95 -20.04 -0.52
CA GLU A 134 2.96 -20.75 0.27
C GLU A 134 2.21 -19.73 1.13
N VAL A 135 0.94 -19.56 0.87
CA VAL A 135 0.04 -18.82 1.77
C VAL A 135 -0.28 -19.81 2.90
N ALA A 136 0.34 -19.60 4.06
CA ALA A 136 0.08 -20.46 5.21
C ALA A 136 -1.40 -20.42 5.55
N ASP A 137 -2.02 -21.60 5.61
CA ASP A 137 -3.34 -21.78 6.23
C ASP A 137 -3.18 -21.42 7.72
N GLN A 138 -3.73 -20.28 8.12
CA GLN A 138 -3.85 -19.87 9.53
C GLN A 138 -5.28 -20.10 9.99
#